data_4269a519d419666cd004e96ecd110d5e
#
_entry.id   4269a519d419666cd004e96ecd110d5e
#
_cell.length_a   1.000
_cell.length_b   1.000
_cell.length_c   1.000
_cell.angle_alpha   90.00
_cell.angle_beta   90.00
_cell.angle_gamma   90.00
#
_symmetry.space_group_name_H-M   'P 1'
#
loop_
_entity.id
_entity.type
_entity.pdbx_description
1 polymer ?
#
loop_
_entity_poly.entity_id
_entity_poly.type
_entity_poly.pdbx_seq_one_letter_code
_entity_poly.pdbx_strand_id
1 'polypeptide(L)'
;DDFSGLYLEMAKPAYGQPIDAPTMEATKGYFDALMRVLHPFMPFVTEEIWQDLAPRAEGASICVAQMPEPAAEDAAMLARFELAKEIITSVRNIRNQKSLPQKEALTLRVIADENYPAEFAPVVMKMANLTAIETVAEKDPAAAAFIVKTTQYFVPMAGKIDAEAERKKLADDLAYYEGFLASVMKKLSNERFVASAPEKVVANERAKQADAEAKITAIREQL
;
A
#
# COMPACT_ATOMS: atom_id res chain seq x y z
N ASP A 1 -5.75 6.12 10.01
CA ASP A 1 -5.61 5.62 8.63
C ASP A 1 -6.24 4.24 8.45
N ASP A 2 -6.22 3.35 9.47
CA ASP A 2 -6.68 1.96 9.31
C ASP A 2 -8.19 1.86 9.04
N PHE A 3 -9.01 2.69 9.70
CA PHE A 3 -10.45 2.67 9.45
C PHE A 3 -10.79 3.19 8.05
N SER A 4 -10.39 4.41 7.68
CA SER A 4 -10.76 5.03 6.41
C SER A 4 -9.96 4.49 5.22
N GLY A 5 -8.66 4.29 5.38
CA GLY A 5 -7.77 3.88 4.28
C GLY A 5 -7.77 2.38 4.00
N LEU A 6 -8.15 1.54 4.98
CA LEU A 6 -8.10 0.10 4.84
C LEU A 6 -9.45 -0.57 5.08
N TYR A 7 -10.02 -0.42 6.29
CA TYR A 7 -11.26 -1.12 6.64
C TYR A 7 -12.43 -0.78 5.70
N LEU A 8 -12.68 0.51 5.44
CA LEU A 8 -13.77 0.91 4.54
C LEU A 8 -13.55 0.39 3.11
N GLU A 9 -12.31 0.35 2.61
CA GLU A 9 -12.03 -0.21 1.28
C GLU A 9 -12.27 -1.73 1.23
N MET A 10 -11.98 -2.44 2.32
CA MET A 10 -12.30 -3.87 2.44
C MET A 10 -13.81 -4.11 2.55
N ALA A 11 -14.52 -3.29 3.32
CA ALA A 11 -15.94 -3.42 3.56
C ALA A 11 -16.83 -3.01 2.37
N LYS A 12 -16.35 -2.13 1.47
CA LYS A 12 -17.11 -1.71 0.28
C LYS A 12 -17.57 -2.90 -0.55
N PRO A 13 -18.86 -2.97 -0.94
CA PRO A 13 -19.32 -3.98 -1.89
C PRO A 13 -18.74 -3.75 -3.29
N ALA A 14 -18.95 -4.68 -4.21
CA ALA A 14 -18.69 -4.46 -5.62
C ALA A 14 -19.54 -3.31 -6.15
N TYR A 15 -19.03 -2.58 -7.15
CA TYR A 15 -19.73 -1.44 -7.73
C TYR A 15 -21.16 -1.80 -8.14
N GLY A 16 -22.14 -1.01 -7.72
CA GLY A 16 -23.55 -1.24 -7.99
C GLY A 16 -24.22 -2.32 -7.14
N GLN A 17 -23.50 -2.94 -6.20
CA GLN A 17 -24.08 -3.90 -5.26
C GLN A 17 -24.35 -3.23 -3.90
N PRO A 18 -25.43 -3.62 -3.21
CA PRO A 18 -25.70 -3.14 -1.86
C PRO A 18 -24.69 -3.74 -0.87
N ILE A 19 -24.41 -3.01 0.20
CA ILE A 19 -23.70 -3.55 1.35
C ILE A 19 -24.64 -4.48 2.14
N ASP A 20 -24.13 -5.59 2.64
CA ASP A 20 -24.90 -6.47 3.51
C ASP A 20 -25.13 -5.84 4.90
N ALA A 21 -26.23 -6.23 5.55
CA ALA A 21 -26.64 -5.64 6.82
C ALA A 21 -25.61 -5.86 7.95
N PRO A 22 -25.02 -7.04 8.15
CA PRO A 22 -23.98 -7.24 9.17
C PRO A 22 -22.76 -6.33 8.98
N THR A 23 -22.26 -6.20 7.75
CA THR A 23 -21.12 -5.32 7.45
C THR A 23 -21.47 -3.84 7.68
N MET A 24 -22.70 -3.42 7.30
CA MET A 24 -23.16 -2.06 7.54
C MET A 24 -23.25 -1.76 9.04
N GLU A 25 -23.87 -2.64 9.83
CA GLU A 25 -24.01 -2.46 11.27
C GLU A 25 -22.65 -2.44 11.99
N ALA A 26 -21.73 -3.34 11.63
CA ALA A 26 -20.39 -3.33 12.17
C ALA A 26 -19.66 -2.01 11.84
N THR A 27 -19.76 -1.55 10.59
CA THR A 27 -19.15 -0.28 10.15
C THR A 27 -19.70 0.92 10.93
N LYS A 28 -21.03 0.98 11.11
CA LYS A 28 -21.68 2.02 11.92
C LYS A 28 -21.21 1.95 13.38
N GLY A 29 -21.11 0.76 13.95
CA GLY A 29 -20.64 0.58 15.33
C GLY A 29 -19.22 1.07 15.54
N TYR A 30 -18.30 0.75 14.63
CA TYR A 30 -16.92 1.28 14.68
C TYR A 30 -16.88 2.80 14.50
N PHE A 31 -17.70 3.33 13.60
CA PHE A 31 -17.74 4.77 13.37
C PHE A 31 -18.35 5.53 14.54
N ASP A 32 -19.40 4.99 15.17
CA ASP A 32 -19.98 5.52 16.42
C ASP A 32 -18.93 5.56 17.54
N ALA A 33 -18.17 4.49 17.72
CA ALA A 33 -17.09 4.43 18.69
C ALA A 33 -16.00 5.49 18.41
N LEU A 34 -15.61 5.68 17.15
CA LEU A 34 -14.66 6.71 16.75
C LEU A 34 -15.18 8.12 17.04
N MET A 35 -16.48 8.40 16.78
CA MET A 35 -17.07 9.70 17.08
C MET A 35 -17.01 9.99 18.58
N ARG A 36 -17.32 8.99 19.44
CA ARG A 36 -17.23 9.17 20.91
C ARG A 36 -15.80 9.43 21.38
N VAL A 37 -14.80 8.74 20.82
CA VAL A 37 -13.39 8.96 21.15
C VAL A 37 -12.91 10.34 20.69
N LEU A 38 -13.38 10.82 19.54
CA LEU A 38 -12.97 12.12 18.96
C LEU A 38 -13.72 13.31 19.58
N HIS A 39 -14.87 13.08 20.21
CA HIS A 39 -15.74 14.15 20.68
C HIS A 39 -15.07 15.17 21.60
N PRO A 40 -14.19 14.81 22.55
CA PRO A 40 -13.49 15.79 23.38
C PRO A 40 -12.62 16.79 22.62
N PHE A 41 -12.22 16.44 21.38
CA PHE A 41 -11.35 17.27 20.54
C PHE A 41 -12.14 18.02 19.46
N MET A 42 -13.27 17.48 19.02
CA MET A 42 -14.07 17.98 17.89
C MET A 42 -15.57 17.93 18.21
N PRO A 43 -16.03 18.67 19.25
CA PRO A 43 -17.37 18.46 19.84
C PRO A 43 -18.53 18.70 18.88
N PHE A 44 -18.46 19.72 18.02
CA PHE A 44 -19.59 20.09 17.16
C PHE A 44 -19.80 19.09 16.02
N VAL A 45 -18.77 18.78 15.25
CA VAL A 45 -18.86 17.89 14.09
C VAL A 45 -19.17 16.45 14.51
N THR A 46 -18.61 15.99 15.64
CA THR A 46 -18.88 14.64 16.11
C THR A 46 -20.30 14.49 16.67
N GLU A 47 -20.86 15.52 17.29
CA GLU A 47 -22.27 15.53 17.70
C GLU A 47 -23.19 15.42 16.47
N GLU A 48 -22.97 16.29 15.48
CA GLU A 48 -23.77 16.30 14.25
C GLU A 48 -23.75 14.94 13.54
N ILE A 49 -22.58 14.39 13.30
CA ILE A 49 -22.41 13.06 12.67
C ILE A 49 -23.05 11.97 13.52
N TRP A 50 -22.90 12.02 14.85
CA TRP A 50 -23.41 10.99 15.75
C TRP A 50 -24.95 10.99 15.78
N GLN A 51 -25.59 12.15 15.66
CA GLN A 51 -27.04 12.27 15.54
C GLN A 51 -27.54 11.69 14.22
N ASP A 52 -26.83 11.93 13.11
CA ASP A 52 -27.19 11.44 11.78
C ASP A 52 -26.94 9.94 11.61
N LEU A 53 -26.01 9.36 12.37
CA LEU A 53 -25.58 7.97 12.21
C LEU A 53 -26.68 6.95 12.56
N ALA A 54 -27.54 7.29 13.50
CA ALA A 54 -28.67 6.46 13.91
C ALA A 54 -29.77 7.30 14.57
N PRO A 55 -31.04 6.83 14.54
CA PRO A 55 -32.12 7.47 15.30
C PRO A 55 -31.77 7.56 16.78
N ARG A 56 -31.92 8.74 17.38
CA ARG A 56 -31.66 9.02 18.79
C ARG A 56 -32.94 9.46 19.51
N ALA A 57 -32.99 9.26 20.82
CA ALA A 57 -34.05 9.82 21.63
C ALA A 57 -33.95 11.36 21.67
N GLU A 58 -35.09 12.02 21.88
CA GLU A 58 -35.12 13.47 22.05
C GLU A 58 -34.22 13.91 23.22
N GLY A 59 -33.33 14.86 22.96
CA GLY A 59 -32.36 15.35 23.95
C GLY A 59 -31.13 14.44 24.15
N ALA A 60 -31.00 13.35 23.40
CA ALA A 60 -29.77 12.56 23.43
C ALA A 60 -28.60 13.36 22.87
N SER A 61 -27.44 13.29 23.50
CA SER A 61 -26.22 13.94 23.07
C SER A 61 -25.03 13.01 23.29
N ILE A 62 -24.06 13.06 22.37
CA ILE A 62 -22.80 12.35 22.49
C ILE A 62 -22.00 12.80 23.71
N CYS A 63 -22.22 14.03 24.20
CA CYS A 63 -21.56 14.57 25.40
C CYS A 63 -21.78 13.72 26.65
N VAL A 64 -22.90 13.01 26.76
CA VAL A 64 -23.25 12.14 27.87
C VAL A 64 -23.13 10.65 27.51
N ALA A 65 -22.75 10.34 26.28
CA ALA A 65 -22.54 8.95 25.86
C ALA A 65 -21.30 8.36 26.54
N GLN A 66 -21.39 7.10 26.95
CA GLN A 66 -20.26 6.41 27.54
C GLN A 66 -19.14 6.21 26.51
N MET A 67 -17.88 6.36 26.95
CA MET A 67 -16.73 6.00 26.14
C MET A 67 -16.78 4.51 25.76
N PRO A 68 -16.42 4.17 24.51
CA PRO A 68 -16.37 2.76 24.12
C PRO A 68 -15.32 2.02 24.96
N GLU A 69 -15.68 0.83 25.41
CA GLU A 69 -14.73 -0.06 26.06
C GLU A 69 -13.91 -0.81 25.01
N PRO A 70 -12.60 -1.00 25.22
CA PRO A 70 -11.79 -1.79 24.31
C PRO A 70 -12.24 -3.25 24.34
N ALA A 71 -12.44 -3.82 23.15
CA ALA A 71 -12.68 -5.26 23.00
C ALA A 71 -11.39 -6.05 23.28
N ALA A 72 -11.54 -7.34 23.61
CA ALA A 72 -10.40 -8.23 23.71
C ALA A 72 -9.68 -8.33 22.35
N GLU A 73 -8.37 -8.21 22.38
CA GLU A 73 -7.53 -8.29 21.20
C GLU A 73 -7.29 -9.76 20.82
N ASP A 74 -7.55 -10.11 19.55
CA ASP A 74 -7.10 -11.38 18.97
C ASP A 74 -5.75 -11.16 18.29
N ALA A 75 -4.68 -11.29 19.07
CA ALA A 75 -3.32 -11.07 18.59
C ALA A 75 -2.92 -12.06 17.47
N ALA A 76 -3.46 -13.28 17.47
CA ALA A 76 -3.18 -14.27 16.44
C ALA A 76 -3.82 -13.86 15.09
N MET A 77 -5.07 -13.47 15.12
CA MET A 77 -5.79 -12.97 13.94
C MET A 77 -5.13 -11.69 13.39
N LEU A 78 -4.76 -10.75 14.26
CA LEU A 78 -4.07 -9.52 13.85
C LEU A 78 -2.72 -9.83 13.19
N ALA A 79 -1.91 -10.73 13.76
CA ALA A 79 -0.64 -11.12 13.16
C ALA A 79 -0.81 -11.74 11.76
N ARG A 80 -1.83 -12.56 11.56
CA ARG A 80 -2.15 -13.14 10.24
C ARG A 80 -2.68 -12.09 9.26
N PHE A 81 -3.44 -11.11 9.75
CA PHE A 81 -3.88 -10.00 8.92
C PHE A 81 -2.72 -9.09 8.47
N GLU A 82 -1.69 -8.89 9.31
CA GLU A 82 -0.46 -8.19 8.90
C GLU A 82 0.21 -8.89 7.70
N LEU A 83 0.25 -10.24 7.68
CA LEU A 83 0.76 -10.98 6.51
C LEU A 83 -0.06 -10.70 5.25
N ALA A 84 -1.39 -10.64 5.37
CA ALA A 84 -2.25 -10.29 4.25
C ALA A 84 -1.96 -8.87 3.72
N LYS A 85 -1.71 -7.89 4.60
CA LYS A 85 -1.30 -6.53 4.21
C LYS A 85 0.05 -6.50 3.49
N GLU A 86 1.01 -7.29 3.95
CA GLU A 86 2.32 -7.42 3.29
C GLU A 86 2.19 -8.01 1.88
N ILE A 87 1.33 -9.02 1.70
CA ILE A 87 1.04 -9.59 0.37
C ILE A 87 0.44 -8.54 -0.56
N ILE A 88 -0.59 -7.80 -0.10
CA ILE A 88 -1.23 -6.72 -0.86
C ILE A 88 -0.20 -5.67 -1.29
N THR A 89 0.66 -5.25 -0.35
CA THR A 89 1.70 -4.26 -0.59
C THR A 89 2.72 -4.77 -1.62
N SER A 90 3.14 -6.02 -1.51
CA SER A 90 4.11 -6.63 -2.42
C SER A 90 3.56 -6.73 -3.85
N VAL A 91 2.29 -7.13 -4.01
CA VAL A 91 1.64 -7.17 -5.34
C VAL A 91 1.53 -5.76 -5.93
N ARG A 92 1.18 -4.74 -5.13
CA ARG A 92 1.13 -3.34 -5.57
C ARG A 92 2.51 -2.82 -5.99
N ASN A 93 3.56 -3.21 -5.26
CA ASN A 93 4.94 -2.86 -5.62
C ASN A 93 5.35 -3.48 -6.95
N ILE A 94 5.01 -4.76 -7.21
CA ILE A 94 5.26 -5.40 -8.50
C ILE A 94 4.52 -4.66 -9.62
N ARG A 95 3.24 -4.27 -9.41
CA ARG A 95 2.50 -3.46 -10.39
C ARG A 95 3.24 -2.17 -10.74
N ASN A 96 3.71 -1.46 -9.72
CA ASN A 96 4.43 -0.20 -9.90
C ASN A 96 5.76 -0.41 -10.62
N GLN A 97 6.55 -1.40 -10.21
CA GLN A 97 7.84 -1.73 -10.82
C GLN A 97 7.71 -2.14 -12.29
N LYS A 98 6.68 -2.94 -12.59
CA LYS A 98 6.41 -3.44 -13.95
C LYS A 98 5.46 -2.55 -14.76
N SER A 99 5.10 -1.38 -14.23
CA SER A 99 4.20 -0.41 -14.89
C SER A 99 2.84 -0.99 -15.30
N LEU A 100 2.36 -1.99 -14.56
CA LEU A 100 1.08 -2.64 -14.82
C LEU A 100 -0.09 -1.73 -14.41
N PRO A 101 -1.10 -1.52 -15.26
CA PRO A 101 -2.27 -0.73 -14.92
C PRO A 101 -3.00 -1.28 -13.69
N GLN A 102 -3.50 -0.39 -12.82
CA GLN A 102 -4.28 -0.80 -11.63
C GLN A 102 -5.55 -1.58 -11.98
N LYS A 103 -6.13 -1.32 -13.16
CA LYS A 103 -7.33 -2.00 -13.65
C LYS A 103 -7.07 -3.40 -14.19
N GLU A 104 -5.83 -3.73 -14.52
CA GLU A 104 -5.48 -5.05 -15.00
C GLU A 104 -5.56 -6.06 -13.87
N ALA A 105 -6.39 -7.09 -14.01
CA ALA A 105 -6.49 -8.14 -13.04
C ALA A 105 -5.32 -9.12 -13.18
N LEU A 106 -4.67 -9.46 -12.06
CA LEU A 106 -3.55 -10.39 -12.01
C LEU A 106 -3.97 -11.71 -11.38
N THR A 107 -3.21 -12.77 -11.63
CA THR A 107 -3.27 -14.02 -10.88
C THR A 107 -2.09 -14.06 -9.94
N LEU A 108 -2.31 -14.48 -8.70
CA LEU A 108 -1.26 -14.73 -7.73
C LEU A 108 -1.09 -16.24 -7.55
N ARG A 109 0.12 -16.75 -7.63
CA ARG A 109 0.45 -18.14 -7.31
C ARG A 109 1.18 -18.18 -5.98
N VAL A 110 0.90 -19.19 -5.18
CA VAL A 110 1.51 -19.34 -3.85
C VAL A 110 1.98 -20.77 -3.64
N ILE A 111 3.21 -20.94 -3.16
CA ILE A 111 3.66 -22.18 -2.52
C ILE A 111 3.26 -22.05 -1.05
N ALA A 112 2.06 -22.54 -0.73
CA ALA A 112 1.46 -22.37 0.59
C ALA A 112 2.20 -23.16 1.66
N ASP A 113 2.43 -22.51 2.78
CA ASP A 113 2.97 -23.09 4.01
C ASP A 113 2.09 -22.65 5.21
N GLU A 114 2.52 -22.90 6.43
CA GLU A 114 1.81 -22.55 7.67
C GLU A 114 1.60 -21.03 7.87
N ASN A 115 2.43 -20.20 7.22
CA ASN A 115 2.34 -18.74 7.29
C ASN A 115 1.39 -18.15 6.24
N TYR A 116 0.87 -18.95 5.30
CA TYR A 116 -0.10 -18.46 4.32
C TYR A 116 -1.43 -18.12 4.98
N PRO A 117 -1.88 -16.85 4.96
CA PRO A 117 -3.13 -16.43 5.60
C PRO A 117 -4.34 -16.69 4.70
N ALA A 118 -4.69 -17.96 4.50
CA ALA A 118 -5.72 -18.41 3.54
C ALA A 118 -7.10 -17.79 3.84
N GLU A 119 -7.43 -17.54 5.10
CA GLU A 119 -8.69 -16.92 5.53
C GLU A 119 -8.87 -15.49 5.00
N PHE A 120 -7.77 -14.78 4.72
CA PHE A 120 -7.77 -13.43 4.14
C PHE A 120 -7.64 -13.42 2.62
N ALA A 121 -7.64 -14.57 1.95
CA ALA A 121 -7.55 -14.64 0.49
C ALA A 121 -8.58 -13.75 -0.25
N PRO A 122 -9.87 -13.69 0.14
CA PRO A 122 -10.84 -12.80 -0.49
C PRO A 122 -10.48 -11.32 -0.36
N VAL A 123 -9.93 -10.91 0.79
CA VAL A 123 -9.48 -9.55 1.04
C VAL A 123 -8.27 -9.22 0.17
N VAL A 124 -7.28 -10.12 0.12
CA VAL A 124 -6.08 -9.97 -0.72
C VAL A 124 -6.48 -9.86 -2.20
N MET A 125 -7.38 -10.72 -2.68
CA MET A 125 -7.86 -10.68 -4.06
C MET A 125 -8.49 -9.33 -4.39
N LYS A 126 -9.37 -8.84 -3.53
CA LYS A 126 -10.05 -7.57 -3.72
C LYS A 126 -9.08 -6.40 -3.70
N MET A 127 -8.24 -6.30 -2.67
CA MET A 127 -7.37 -5.15 -2.42
C MET A 127 -6.17 -5.08 -3.36
N ALA A 128 -5.73 -6.21 -3.91
CA ALA A 128 -4.66 -6.30 -4.90
C ALA A 128 -5.16 -6.44 -6.35
N ASN A 129 -6.48 -6.41 -6.57
CA ASN A 129 -7.14 -6.62 -7.86
C ASN A 129 -6.67 -7.91 -8.54
N LEU A 130 -6.89 -9.05 -7.88
CA LEU A 130 -6.54 -10.37 -8.38
C LEU A 130 -7.79 -11.10 -8.88
N THR A 131 -7.65 -11.86 -9.97
CA THR A 131 -8.68 -12.77 -10.46
C THR A 131 -8.71 -14.08 -9.70
N ALA A 132 -7.54 -14.56 -9.26
CA ALA A 132 -7.39 -15.81 -8.54
C ALA A 132 -6.14 -15.82 -7.69
N ILE A 133 -6.14 -16.65 -6.63
CA ILE A 133 -4.96 -17.09 -5.90
C ILE A 133 -4.88 -18.60 -6.08
N GLU A 134 -3.82 -19.08 -6.74
CA GLU A 134 -3.61 -20.48 -7.09
C GLU A 134 -2.50 -21.07 -6.23
N THR A 135 -2.77 -22.19 -5.56
CA THR A 135 -1.72 -22.93 -4.86
C THR A 135 -0.96 -23.79 -5.87
N VAL A 136 0.36 -23.64 -5.88
CA VAL A 136 1.26 -24.38 -6.77
C VAL A 136 2.34 -25.10 -5.96
N ALA A 137 2.87 -26.20 -6.52
CA ALA A 137 3.93 -26.98 -5.88
C ALA A 137 5.34 -26.50 -6.28
N GLU A 138 5.47 -25.88 -7.45
CA GLU A 138 6.76 -25.51 -8.02
C GLU A 138 6.85 -24.01 -8.29
N LYS A 139 8.09 -23.52 -8.31
CA LYS A 139 8.41 -22.13 -8.64
C LYS A 139 8.17 -21.87 -10.12
N ASP A 140 7.65 -20.70 -10.44
CA ASP A 140 7.57 -20.20 -11.81
C ASP A 140 8.76 -19.26 -12.07
N PRO A 141 9.79 -19.70 -12.82
CA PRO A 141 10.99 -18.87 -13.02
C PRO A 141 10.75 -17.63 -13.90
N ALA A 142 9.63 -17.60 -14.65
CA ALA A 142 9.26 -16.47 -15.51
C ALA A 142 8.31 -15.48 -14.80
N ALA A 143 7.92 -15.76 -13.57
CA ALA A 143 7.04 -14.89 -12.79
C ALA A 143 7.84 -13.90 -11.94
N ALA A 144 7.22 -12.75 -11.67
CA ALA A 144 7.73 -11.86 -10.63
C ALA A 144 7.49 -12.50 -9.25
N ALA A 145 8.55 -12.77 -8.50
CA ALA A 145 8.49 -13.46 -7.23
C ALA A 145 8.69 -12.51 -6.04
N PHE A 146 8.02 -12.82 -4.94
CA PHE A 146 8.28 -12.19 -3.64
C PHE A 146 8.05 -13.20 -2.51
N ILE A 147 8.53 -12.86 -1.32
CA ILE A 147 8.43 -13.71 -0.14
C ILE A 147 7.84 -12.88 0.99
N VAL A 148 6.85 -13.43 1.69
CA VAL A 148 6.34 -12.89 2.95
C VAL A 148 6.60 -13.93 4.03
N LYS A 149 7.44 -13.60 5.00
CA LYS A 149 8.07 -14.56 5.94
C LYS A 149 8.75 -15.72 5.19
N THR A 150 8.11 -16.90 5.17
CA THR A 150 8.61 -18.11 4.51
C THR A 150 7.83 -18.47 3.26
N THR A 151 6.60 -17.94 3.14
CA THR A 151 5.69 -18.22 2.02
C THR A 151 6.16 -17.53 0.74
N GLN A 152 6.24 -18.29 -0.34
CA GLN A 152 6.68 -17.80 -1.64
C GLN A 152 5.48 -17.53 -2.55
N TYR A 153 5.50 -16.36 -3.19
CA TYR A 153 4.45 -15.89 -4.08
C TYR A 153 5.02 -15.54 -5.44
N PHE A 154 4.21 -15.77 -6.49
CA PHE A 154 4.59 -15.56 -7.88
C PHE A 154 3.46 -14.86 -8.62
N VAL A 155 3.77 -13.79 -9.32
CA VAL A 155 2.85 -13.12 -10.24
C VAL A 155 3.28 -13.44 -11.66
N PRO A 156 2.53 -14.30 -12.42
CA PRO A 156 2.86 -14.63 -13.78
C PRO A 156 2.91 -13.39 -14.68
N MET A 157 4.00 -13.22 -15.42
CA MET A 157 4.23 -12.06 -16.27
C MET A 157 4.01 -12.33 -17.76
N ALA A 158 3.77 -13.59 -18.14
CA ALA A 158 3.64 -13.99 -19.54
C ALA A 158 2.52 -13.19 -20.27
N GLY A 159 2.90 -12.45 -21.31
CA GLY A 159 1.98 -11.63 -22.11
C GLY A 159 1.46 -10.34 -21.45
N LYS A 160 1.96 -10.00 -20.25
CA LYS A 160 1.50 -8.82 -19.49
C LYS A 160 2.52 -7.67 -19.48
N ILE A 161 3.73 -7.92 -19.90
CA ILE A 161 4.76 -6.91 -20.05
C ILE A 161 4.81 -6.52 -21.52
N ASP A 162 4.47 -5.27 -21.81
CA ASP A 162 4.85 -4.64 -23.07
C ASP A 162 6.35 -4.34 -22.98
N ALA A 163 7.17 -5.26 -23.49
CA ALA A 163 8.62 -5.16 -23.44
C ALA A 163 9.14 -3.89 -24.10
N GLU A 164 8.41 -3.35 -25.11
CA GLU A 164 8.76 -2.11 -25.78
C GLU A 164 8.45 -0.89 -24.90
N ALA A 165 7.30 -0.90 -24.21
CA ALA A 165 6.94 0.14 -23.26
C ALA A 165 7.85 0.14 -22.02
N GLU A 166 8.22 -1.03 -21.51
CA GLU A 166 9.17 -1.18 -20.38
C GLU A 166 10.56 -0.67 -20.78
N ARG A 167 11.04 -1.05 -21.98
CA ARG A 167 12.32 -0.60 -22.50
C ARG A 167 12.35 0.92 -22.73
N LYS A 168 11.25 1.47 -23.25
CA LYS A 168 11.12 2.93 -23.42
C LYS A 168 11.17 3.65 -22.08
N LYS A 169 10.44 3.16 -21.08
CA LYS A 169 10.44 3.74 -19.73
C LYS A 169 11.83 3.69 -19.10
N LEU A 170 12.53 2.55 -19.20
CA LEU A 170 13.91 2.43 -18.71
C LEU A 170 14.85 3.40 -19.42
N ALA A 171 14.68 3.63 -20.73
CA ALA A 171 15.44 4.61 -21.47
C ALA A 171 15.14 6.07 -21.04
N ASP A 172 13.87 6.39 -20.79
CA ASP A 172 13.46 7.71 -20.30
C ASP A 172 14.00 7.96 -18.87
N ASP A 173 13.92 6.96 -17.99
CA ASP A 173 14.47 7.00 -16.62
C ASP A 173 16.01 7.16 -16.66
N LEU A 174 16.70 6.44 -17.55
CA LEU A 174 18.14 6.58 -17.75
C LEU A 174 18.51 8.02 -18.13
N ALA A 175 17.83 8.58 -19.14
CA ALA A 175 18.07 9.95 -19.59
C ALA A 175 17.83 10.98 -18.46
N TYR A 176 16.79 10.76 -17.66
CA TYR A 176 16.51 11.61 -16.49
C TYR A 176 17.64 11.57 -15.46
N TYR A 177 18.10 10.38 -15.05
CA TYR A 177 19.15 10.25 -14.05
C TYR A 177 20.52 10.70 -14.57
N GLU A 178 20.83 10.52 -15.83
CA GLU A 178 22.04 11.08 -16.46
C GLU A 178 22.02 12.62 -16.47
N GLY A 179 20.89 13.23 -16.79
CA GLY A 179 20.71 14.68 -16.71
C GLY A 179 20.79 15.20 -15.27
N PHE A 180 20.20 14.48 -14.33
CA PHE A 180 20.29 14.81 -12.91
C PHE A 180 21.74 14.72 -12.39
N LEU A 181 22.45 13.64 -12.72
CA LEU A 181 23.87 13.46 -12.36
C LEU A 181 24.73 14.58 -12.92
N ALA A 182 24.54 14.94 -14.19
CA ALA A 182 25.27 16.05 -14.81
C ALA A 182 25.05 17.37 -14.06
N SER A 183 23.83 17.65 -13.62
CA SER A 183 23.52 18.85 -12.83
C SER A 183 24.17 18.87 -11.45
N VAL A 184 24.22 17.71 -10.76
CA VAL A 184 24.87 17.54 -9.46
C VAL A 184 26.39 17.67 -9.60
N MET A 185 26.98 17.03 -10.61
CA MET A 185 28.41 17.13 -10.92
C MET A 185 28.82 18.56 -11.26
N LYS A 186 28.01 19.31 -12.01
CA LYS A 186 28.26 20.73 -12.30
C LYS A 186 28.32 21.59 -11.03
N LYS A 187 27.49 21.29 -10.04
CA LYS A 187 27.52 21.97 -8.73
C LYS A 187 28.79 21.59 -7.96
N LEU A 188 29.13 20.30 -7.91
CA LEU A 188 30.29 19.80 -7.18
C LEU A 188 31.63 20.18 -7.83
N SER A 189 31.67 20.43 -9.14
CA SER A 189 32.86 20.95 -9.84
C SER A 189 33.07 22.45 -9.66
N ASN A 190 32.11 23.17 -9.09
CA ASN A 190 32.26 24.59 -8.80
C ASN A 190 33.01 24.76 -7.48
N GLU A 191 34.30 25.06 -7.57
CA GLU A 191 35.22 25.24 -6.42
C GLU A 191 34.67 26.30 -5.43
N ARG A 192 34.05 27.38 -5.91
CA ARG A 192 33.47 28.43 -5.06
C ARG A 192 32.32 27.89 -4.23
N PHE A 193 31.46 27.05 -4.85
CA PHE A 193 30.36 26.40 -4.14
C PHE A 193 30.90 25.45 -3.07
N VAL A 194 31.83 24.59 -3.42
CA VAL A 194 32.41 23.60 -2.48
C VAL A 194 33.13 24.26 -1.30
N ALA A 195 33.81 25.40 -1.55
CA ALA A 195 34.55 26.14 -0.52
C ALA A 195 33.64 26.99 0.40
N SER A 196 32.48 27.48 -0.11
CA SER A 196 31.62 28.42 0.64
C SER A 196 30.37 27.80 1.24
N ALA A 197 29.93 26.64 0.72
CA ALA A 197 28.73 25.97 1.22
C ALA A 197 29.01 25.22 2.55
N PRO A 198 28.00 25.13 3.44
CA PRO A 198 28.12 24.31 4.66
C PRO A 198 28.46 22.86 4.31
N GLU A 199 29.34 22.24 5.11
CA GLU A 199 29.82 20.86 4.88
C GLU A 199 28.65 19.85 4.71
N LYS A 200 27.56 20.02 5.45
CA LYS A 200 26.34 19.21 5.34
C LYS A 200 25.68 19.31 3.96
N VAL A 201 25.74 20.46 3.30
CA VAL A 201 25.16 20.67 1.98
C VAL A 201 26.02 19.98 0.92
N VAL A 202 27.34 20.08 1.01
CA VAL A 202 28.27 19.39 0.11
C VAL A 202 28.16 17.87 0.27
N ALA A 203 28.07 17.37 1.50
CA ALA A 203 27.86 15.95 1.79
C ALA A 203 26.53 15.43 1.19
N ASN A 204 25.46 16.22 1.25
CA ASN A 204 24.17 15.86 0.65
C ASN A 204 24.24 15.81 -0.89
N GLU A 205 24.94 16.75 -1.54
CA GLU A 205 25.12 16.70 -3.00
C GLU A 205 25.99 15.51 -3.43
N ARG A 206 27.01 15.11 -2.64
CA ARG A 206 27.78 13.88 -2.89
C ARG A 206 26.94 12.62 -2.71
N ALA A 207 26.07 12.57 -1.71
CA ALA A 207 25.12 11.46 -1.54
C ALA A 207 24.16 11.33 -2.72
N LYS A 208 23.65 12.45 -3.25
CA LYS A 208 22.82 12.49 -4.47
C LYS A 208 23.58 11.99 -5.71
N GLN A 209 24.87 12.32 -5.83
CA GLN A 209 25.73 11.81 -6.90
C GLN A 209 25.82 10.28 -6.82
N ALA A 210 26.16 9.73 -5.66
CA ALA A 210 26.30 8.28 -5.47
C ALA A 210 24.97 7.54 -5.73
N ASP A 211 23.83 8.09 -5.28
CA ASP A 211 22.50 7.52 -5.53
C ASP A 211 22.17 7.51 -7.04
N ALA A 212 22.45 8.61 -7.74
CA ALA A 212 22.22 8.70 -9.16
C ALA A 212 23.09 7.74 -9.98
N GLU A 213 24.37 7.62 -9.64
CA GLU A 213 25.31 6.68 -10.28
C GLU A 213 24.88 5.22 -10.07
N ALA A 214 24.43 4.86 -8.85
CA ALA A 214 23.91 3.52 -8.56
C ALA A 214 22.65 3.21 -9.38
N LYS A 215 21.72 4.17 -9.50
CA LYS A 215 20.50 4.02 -10.30
C LYS A 215 20.80 3.88 -11.79
N ILE A 216 21.71 4.69 -12.33
CA ILE A 216 22.14 4.60 -13.74
C ILE A 216 22.72 3.21 -14.02
N THR A 217 23.59 2.69 -13.13
CA THR A 217 24.16 1.35 -13.27
C THR A 217 23.08 0.28 -13.28
N ALA A 218 22.17 0.32 -12.32
CA ALA A 218 21.07 -0.65 -12.22
C ALA A 218 20.13 -0.61 -13.44
N ILE A 219 19.85 0.58 -14.00
CA ILE A 219 19.01 0.70 -15.20
C ILE A 219 19.74 0.16 -16.43
N ARG A 220 21.03 0.43 -16.57
CA ARG A 220 21.84 -0.09 -17.71
C ARG A 220 21.97 -1.60 -17.71
N GLU A 221 21.95 -2.25 -16.54
CA GLU A 221 21.96 -3.71 -16.43
C GLU A 221 20.61 -4.34 -16.83
N GLN A 222 19.52 -3.55 -16.86
CA GLN A 222 18.18 -4.01 -17.22
C GLN A 222 17.80 -3.71 -18.69
N LEU A 223 18.53 -2.82 -19.40
CA LEU A 223 18.35 -2.48 -20.81
C LEU A 223 19.07 -3.45 -21.76
#